data_f064fdbcfb9e1dc36718a4e34d15c761
#
_entry.id   f064fdbcfb9e1dc36718a4e34d15c761
#
_cell.length_a   1.000
_cell.length_b   1.000
_cell.length_c   1.000
_cell.angle_alpha   90.00
_cell.angle_beta   90.00
_cell.angle_gamma   90.00
#
_symmetry.space_group_name_H-M   'P 1'
#
loop_
_entity.id
_entity.type
_entity.pdbx_description
1 polymer ?
#
loop_
_entity_poly.entity_id
_entity_poly.type
_entity_poly.pdbx_seq_one_letter_code
_entity_poly.pdbx_strand_id
1 'polypeptide(L)'
;MNQQSIIRTTPCPICRICQSPGISLYQGLRDRLFGVSGEWTLKKCGNPQCGLIWLDPMPVREDLGRLYETYYTHEIRESHSLAKRLYRRAMDAYLSKRFGYPTSAESSTFDDLLGTLLYLHPGARAEADARVMGLRAHAGGHLLEVGFGSAQTLRRMQARGWAVQGVEFDPVAVNNAAASGLTVHLGDIAAQNFADRRFDAVVSSHVLEHLPDPEGFMRECFRVLKPGGIVVAYTPNSRSFGHKIFGPNWRGLEPPRHIHVFNSDNLMSVTGAAGFSNICCRTTVRGGAILAASWYLSQISKSQNLLLTKSSRILEEAAHYLSWAACKFNGNLGEELVLTARKPETTE
;
A
#
# COMPACT_ATOMS: atom_id res chain seq x y z
N MET A 1 25.35 7.10 -24.10
CA MET A 1 24.05 6.43 -24.27
C MET A 1 24.13 5.16 -23.42
N ASN A 2 23.57 5.20 -22.18
CA ASN A 2 23.46 4.00 -21.35
C ASN A 2 22.52 3.03 -22.04
N GLN A 3 23.02 1.87 -22.45
CA GLN A 3 22.18 0.73 -22.84
C GLN A 3 21.41 0.32 -21.57
N GLN A 4 20.18 0.84 -21.39
CA GLN A 4 19.27 0.25 -20.43
C GLN A 4 19.08 -1.20 -20.86
N SER A 5 19.66 -2.12 -20.12
CA SER A 5 19.56 -3.54 -20.41
C SER A 5 18.08 -3.97 -20.33
N ILE A 6 17.63 -4.69 -21.34
CA ILE A 6 16.26 -5.15 -21.48
C ILE A 6 15.86 -5.94 -20.22
N ILE A 7 14.68 -5.68 -19.65
CA ILE A 7 14.08 -6.47 -18.57
C ILE A 7 13.68 -7.83 -19.13
N ARG A 8 14.23 -8.90 -18.59
CA ARG A 8 13.87 -10.27 -18.99
C ARG A 8 12.49 -10.61 -18.44
N THR A 9 11.70 -11.30 -19.23
CA THR A 9 10.31 -11.64 -18.90
C THR A 9 9.99 -13.11 -19.17
N THR A 10 8.97 -13.63 -18.49
CA THR A 10 8.43 -14.98 -18.69
C THR A 10 6.93 -14.89 -18.96
N PRO A 11 6.39 -15.60 -19.95
CA PRO A 11 4.95 -15.67 -20.19
C PRO A 11 4.20 -16.19 -18.95
N CYS A 12 3.09 -15.52 -18.63
CA CYS A 12 2.22 -15.86 -17.51
C CYS A 12 0.74 -15.84 -17.97
N PRO A 13 0.32 -16.77 -18.86
CA PRO A 13 -1.01 -16.72 -19.48
C PRO A 13 -2.15 -17.09 -18.53
N ILE A 14 -1.85 -17.74 -17.40
CA ILE A 14 -2.80 -18.31 -16.45
C ILE A 14 -2.81 -17.52 -15.15
N CYS A 15 -3.99 -17.24 -14.62
CA CYS A 15 -4.18 -16.59 -13.33
C CYS A 15 -3.60 -17.45 -12.20
N ARG A 16 -2.72 -16.88 -11.38
CA ARG A 16 -2.10 -17.61 -10.27
C ARG A 16 -3.08 -18.03 -9.19
N ILE A 17 -4.14 -17.24 -8.95
CA ILE A 17 -5.10 -17.49 -7.87
C ILE A 17 -6.09 -18.60 -8.20
N CYS A 18 -6.71 -18.58 -9.40
CA CYS A 18 -7.81 -19.51 -9.73
C CYS A 18 -7.52 -20.41 -10.95
N GLN A 19 -6.30 -20.35 -11.48
CA GLN A 19 -5.83 -21.17 -12.62
C GLN A 19 -6.64 -20.99 -13.92
N SER A 20 -7.47 -19.94 -14.00
CA SER A 20 -8.21 -19.63 -15.23
C SER A 20 -7.33 -18.87 -16.23
N PRO A 21 -7.56 -19.01 -17.55
CA PRO A 21 -6.82 -18.24 -18.55
C PRO A 21 -7.10 -16.74 -18.42
N GLY A 22 -6.09 -15.92 -18.74
CA GLY A 22 -6.19 -14.48 -18.78
C GLY A 22 -6.66 -13.96 -20.12
N ILE A 23 -7.47 -12.89 -20.08
CA ILE A 23 -7.91 -12.12 -21.25
C ILE A 23 -7.10 -10.82 -21.29
N SER A 24 -6.59 -10.44 -22.46
CA SER A 24 -5.87 -9.16 -22.62
C SER A 24 -6.77 -7.99 -22.24
N LEU A 25 -6.33 -7.18 -21.26
CA LEU A 25 -7.05 -6.01 -20.78
C LEU A 25 -6.49 -4.71 -21.39
N TYR A 26 -5.18 -4.51 -21.28
CA TYR A 26 -4.48 -3.35 -21.84
C TYR A 26 -3.18 -3.78 -22.48
N GLN A 27 -2.85 -3.23 -23.66
CA GLN A 27 -1.64 -3.52 -24.43
C GLN A 27 -0.84 -2.24 -24.70
N GLY A 28 0.46 -2.37 -24.96
CA GLY A 28 1.32 -1.26 -25.31
C GLY A 28 1.50 -0.22 -24.20
N LEU A 29 1.32 -0.63 -22.94
CA LEU A 29 1.55 0.25 -21.79
C LEU A 29 3.04 0.54 -21.65
N ARG A 30 3.37 1.78 -21.27
CA ARG A 30 4.75 2.23 -21.02
C ARG A 30 4.84 2.87 -19.64
N ASP A 31 6.00 2.75 -19.00
CA ASP A 31 6.29 3.51 -17.79
C ASP A 31 6.54 4.99 -18.16
N ARG A 32 5.53 5.82 -17.89
CA ARG A 32 5.55 7.26 -18.17
C ARG A 32 6.00 8.12 -16.99
N LEU A 33 6.29 7.51 -15.85
CA LEU A 33 6.61 8.23 -14.62
C LEU A 33 8.09 8.08 -14.22
N PHE A 34 8.66 6.89 -14.39
CA PHE A 34 9.99 6.56 -13.92
C PHE A 34 10.93 6.07 -15.01
N GLY A 35 10.42 5.89 -16.24
CA GLY A 35 11.22 5.67 -17.42
C GLY A 35 11.77 4.26 -17.59
N VAL A 36 11.20 3.24 -16.94
CA VAL A 36 11.55 1.85 -17.23
C VAL A 36 11.18 1.55 -18.68
N SER A 37 12.15 1.10 -19.46
CA SER A 37 11.98 0.83 -20.89
C SER A 37 11.10 -0.39 -21.15
N GLY A 38 10.43 -0.43 -22.31
CA GLY A 38 9.62 -1.55 -22.77
C GLY A 38 8.14 -1.20 -22.92
N GLU A 39 7.43 -2.13 -23.58
CA GLU A 39 5.98 -2.13 -23.70
C GLU A 39 5.39 -3.30 -22.92
N TRP A 40 4.35 -3.02 -22.17
CA TRP A 40 3.80 -3.96 -21.20
C TRP A 40 2.34 -4.26 -21.50
N THR A 41 1.94 -5.48 -21.26
CA THR A 41 0.56 -5.93 -21.40
C THR A 41 0.02 -6.36 -20.03
N LEU A 42 -1.18 -5.93 -19.71
CA LEU A 42 -1.92 -6.40 -18.55
C LEU A 42 -3.05 -7.33 -19.01
N LYS A 43 -3.14 -8.48 -18.37
CA LYS A 43 -4.27 -9.41 -18.49
C LYS A 43 -5.22 -9.28 -17.31
N LYS A 44 -6.47 -9.63 -17.55
CA LYS A 44 -7.49 -9.82 -16.52
C LYS A 44 -7.94 -11.27 -16.51
N CYS A 45 -8.14 -11.82 -15.34
CA CYS A 45 -8.65 -13.18 -15.18
C CYS A 45 -10.00 -13.36 -15.88
N GLY A 46 -10.11 -14.42 -16.69
CA GLY A 46 -11.34 -14.78 -17.38
C GLY A 46 -12.45 -15.25 -16.45
N ASN A 47 -12.12 -15.66 -15.21
CA ASN A 47 -13.10 -15.95 -14.17
C ASN A 47 -13.61 -14.64 -13.54
N PRO A 48 -14.91 -14.27 -13.73
CA PRO A 48 -15.46 -13.02 -13.21
C PRO A 48 -15.44 -12.91 -11.68
N GLN A 49 -15.49 -14.04 -10.97
CA GLN A 49 -15.43 -14.08 -9.51
C GLN A 49 -14.04 -13.77 -8.99
N CYS A 50 -12.98 -14.09 -9.74
CA CYS A 50 -11.61 -13.75 -9.41
C CYS A 50 -11.27 -12.32 -9.86
N GLY A 51 -11.26 -12.08 -11.18
CA GLY A 51 -11.02 -10.77 -11.77
C GLY A 51 -9.65 -10.14 -11.43
N LEU A 52 -8.64 -10.94 -11.04
CA LEU A 52 -7.26 -10.47 -10.86
C LEU A 52 -6.75 -9.84 -12.16
N ILE A 53 -6.03 -8.74 -12.04
CA ILE A 53 -5.28 -8.16 -13.16
C ILE A 53 -3.80 -8.42 -12.90
N TRP A 54 -3.04 -8.81 -13.94
CA TRP A 54 -1.60 -9.06 -13.80
C TRP A 54 -0.84 -8.75 -15.10
N LEU A 55 0.46 -8.58 -14.94
CA LEU A 55 1.39 -8.33 -16.03
C LEU A 55 1.72 -9.64 -16.77
N ASP A 56 1.57 -9.66 -18.10
CA ASP A 56 1.96 -10.79 -18.95
C ASP A 56 2.56 -10.29 -20.29
N PRO A 57 3.86 -10.57 -20.57
CA PRO A 57 4.77 -11.38 -19.78
C PRO A 57 5.21 -10.69 -18.47
N MET A 58 5.50 -11.49 -17.44
CA MET A 58 5.93 -11.01 -16.12
C MET A 58 7.47 -10.88 -16.07
N PRO A 59 8.05 -9.83 -15.46
CA PRO A 59 9.48 -9.75 -15.22
C PRO A 59 10.00 -10.93 -14.40
N VAL A 60 11.19 -11.45 -14.75
CA VAL A 60 11.83 -12.49 -13.95
C VAL A 60 12.28 -11.93 -12.60
N ARG A 61 12.34 -12.80 -11.57
CA ARG A 61 12.63 -12.39 -10.18
C ARG A 61 13.96 -11.63 -10.05
N GLU A 62 14.98 -12.04 -10.80
CA GLU A 62 16.31 -11.44 -10.76
C GLU A 62 16.34 -10.00 -11.28
N ASP A 63 15.41 -9.64 -12.17
CA ASP A 63 15.34 -8.31 -12.78
C ASP A 63 14.36 -7.35 -12.05
N LEU A 64 13.62 -7.84 -11.04
CA LEU A 64 12.65 -6.99 -10.30
C LEU A 64 13.31 -5.76 -9.65
N GLY A 65 14.50 -5.92 -9.04
CA GLY A 65 15.23 -4.82 -8.42
C GLY A 65 15.52 -3.67 -9.41
N ARG A 66 15.73 -3.98 -10.68
CA ARG A 66 16.02 -3.01 -11.73
C ARG A 66 14.85 -2.11 -12.09
N LEU A 67 13.62 -2.52 -11.76
CA LEU A 67 12.41 -1.71 -11.95
C LEU A 67 12.37 -0.49 -11.00
N TYR A 68 13.27 -0.46 -9.99
CA TYR A 68 13.31 0.56 -8.93
C TYR A 68 14.55 1.43 -8.97
N GLU A 69 15.51 1.21 -9.91
CA GLU A 69 16.75 1.99 -10.01
C GLU A 69 16.53 3.51 -10.14
N THR A 70 15.40 3.92 -10.73
CA THR A 70 15.02 5.33 -10.90
C THR A 70 13.90 5.78 -9.96
N TYR A 71 13.50 4.93 -9.01
CA TYR A 71 12.37 5.19 -8.12
C TYR A 71 12.84 5.90 -6.85
N TYR A 72 12.52 7.20 -6.72
CA TYR A 72 12.94 8.02 -5.58
C TYR A 72 11.92 7.91 -4.41
N THR A 73 12.27 7.16 -3.36
CA THR A 73 11.46 7.03 -2.13
C THR A 73 11.98 7.90 -0.97
N HIS A 74 13.01 8.75 -1.18
CA HIS A 74 13.89 9.16 -0.08
C HIS A 74 13.75 10.59 0.44
N GLU A 75 12.91 11.46 -0.14
CA GLU A 75 12.81 12.85 0.33
C GLU A 75 11.69 13.08 1.33
N ILE A 76 12.05 13.28 2.59
CA ILE A 76 11.17 13.81 3.64
C ILE A 76 11.58 15.26 3.91
N ARG A 77 10.78 16.23 3.47
CA ARG A 77 10.89 17.62 3.92
C ARG A 77 10.00 17.86 5.12
N GLU A 78 10.58 17.97 6.30
CA GLU A 78 9.87 18.47 7.48
C GLU A 78 9.70 19.99 7.38
N SER A 79 8.47 20.45 7.63
CA SER A 79 8.14 21.89 7.71
C SER A 79 7.45 22.16 9.04
N HIS A 80 7.90 23.19 9.75
CA HIS A 80 7.47 23.55 11.11
C HIS A 80 6.46 24.71 11.13
N SER A 81 5.31 24.61 10.45
CA SER A 81 4.27 25.63 10.53
C SER A 81 3.31 25.38 11.71
N LEU A 82 2.72 26.46 12.27
CA LEU A 82 1.69 26.40 13.32
C LEU A 82 0.50 25.52 12.87
N ALA A 83 0.07 25.65 11.61
CA ALA A 83 -1.00 24.82 11.06
C ALA A 83 -0.68 23.32 11.09
N LYS A 84 0.58 22.94 10.80
CA LYS A 84 1.03 21.54 10.90
C LYS A 84 1.07 21.04 12.34
N ARG A 85 1.37 21.91 13.30
CA ARG A 85 1.35 21.56 14.73
C ARG A 85 -0.08 21.31 15.21
N LEU A 86 -1.04 22.17 14.84
CA LEU A 86 -2.46 22.00 15.15
C LEU A 86 -3.03 20.73 14.48
N TYR A 87 -2.70 20.50 13.22
CA TYR A 87 -3.10 19.28 12.50
C TYR A 87 -2.55 18.02 13.17
N ARG A 88 -1.32 18.05 13.67
CA ARG A 88 -0.71 16.92 14.40
C ARG A 88 -1.44 16.67 15.72
N ARG A 89 -1.78 17.71 16.49
CA ARG A 89 -2.58 17.60 17.73
C ARG A 89 -3.96 17.00 17.48
N ALA A 90 -4.66 17.49 16.44
CA ALA A 90 -5.95 16.94 16.01
C ALA A 90 -5.85 15.45 15.65
N MET A 91 -4.78 15.08 14.94
CA MET A 91 -4.50 13.70 14.55
C MET A 91 -4.26 12.81 15.77
N ASP A 92 -3.45 13.26 16.74
CA ASP A 92 -3.14 12.48 17.96
C ASP A 92 -4.40 12.30 18.82
N ALA A 93 -5.26 13.32 18.96
CA ALA A 93 -6.56 13.22 19.63
C ALA A 93 -7.50 12.24 18.91
N TYR A 94 -7.54 12.27 17.57
CA TYR A 94 -8.31 11.32 16.78
C TYR A 94 -7.83 9.88 17.00
N LEU A 95 -6.51 9.66 16.93
CA LEU A 95 -5.91 8.32 17.11
C LEU A 95 -6.13 7.78 18.52
N SER A 96 -6.12 8.65 19.54
CA SER A 96 -6.45 8.28 20.91
C SER A 96 -7.89 7.77 21.01
N LYS A 97 -8.86 8.54 20.54
CA LYS A 97 -10.29 8.16 20.59
C LYS A 97 -10.60 6.89 19.81
N ARG A 98 -9.98 6.74 18.64
CA ARG A 98 -10.33 5.65 17.71
C ARG A 98 -9.56 4.37 17.98
N PHE A 99 -8.29 4.48 18.32
CA PHE A 99 -7.37 3.35 18.41
C PHE A 99 -6.76 3.15 19.80
N GLY A 100 -7.03 4.06 20.76
CA GLY A 100 -6.57 3.94 22.13
C GLY A 100 -5.11 4.35 22.35
N TYR A 101 -4.48 5.06 21.40
CA TYR A 101 -3.12 5.55 21.60
C TYR A 101 -3.07 6.65 22.65
N PRO A 102 -2.02 6.68 23.50
CA PRO A 102 -1.90 7.73 24.50
C PRO A 102 -1.70 9.09 23.81
N THR A 103 -2.38 10.12 24.34
CA THR A 103 -2.12 11.51 23.98
C THR A 103 -0.96 12.05 24.80
N SER A 104 -0.32 13.14 24.35
CA SER A 104 0.61 13.89 25.20
C SER A 104 -0.11 14.38 26.46
N ALA A 105 0.61 14.48 27.58
CA ALA A 105 0.07 14.94 28.86
C ALA A 105 -0.60 16.33 28.84
N GLU A 106 -0.40 17.11 27.79
CA GLU A 106 -0.95 18.45 27.55
C GLU A 106 -2.20 18.47 26.66
N SER A 107 -2.85 17.32 26.44
CA SER A 107 -4.07 17.24 25.60
C SER A 107 -5.21 18.03 26.27
N SER A 108 -5.78 18.99 25.52
CA SER A 108 -6.85 19.86 25.98
C SER A 108 -8.20 19.45 25.37
N THR A 109 -9.31 19.93 25.96
CA THR A 109 -10.66 19.80 25.37
C THR A 109 -10.73 20.36 23.95
N PHE A 110 -9.89 21.35 23.63
CA PHE A 110 -9.76 21.90 22.28
C PHE A 110 -9.16 20.87 21.30
N ASP A 111 -8.17 20.07 21.71
CA ASP A 111 -7.60 19.01 20.88
C ASP A 111 -8.63 17.91 20.59
N ASP A 112 -9.46 17.61 21.58
CA ASP A 112 -10.56 16.67 21.44
C ASP A 112 -11.61 17.13 20.42
N LEU A 113 -11.91 18.43 20.42
CA LEU A 113 -12.80 19.02 19.41
C LEU A 113 -12.15 18.96 18.01
N LEU A 114 -10.88 19.33 17.87
CA LEU A 114 -10.14 19.25 16.62
C LEU A 114 -10.07 17.81 16.11
N GLY A 115 -9.82 16.84 16.97
CA GLY A 115 -9.82 15.42 16.63
C GLY A 115 -11.20 14.95 16.14
N THR A 116 -12.28 15.48 16.73
CA THR A 116 -13.65 15.19 16.28
C THR A 116 -13.93 15.77 14.90
N LEU A 117 -13.42 16.97 14.59
CA LEU A 117 -13.57 17.59 13.27
C LEU A 117 -12.87 16.78 12.15
N LEU A 118 -11.82 16.01 12.47
CA LEU A 118 -11.20 15.10 11.51
C LEU A 118 -12.17 14.04 10.96
N TYR A 119 -13.21 13.64 11.72
CA TYR A 119 -14.25 12.75 11.21
C TYR A 119 -15.04 13.33 10.04
N LEU A 120 -15.12 14.66 9.94
CA LEU A 120 -15.83 15.36 8.86
C LEU A 120 -15.02 15.42 7.55
N HIS A 121 -13.70 15.17 7.62
CA HIS A 121 -12.82 15.18 6.46
C HIS A 121 -12.38 13.76 6.07
N PRO A 122 -13.01 13.14 5.05
CA PRO A 122 -12.79 11.72 4.73
C PRO A 122 -11.33 11.38 4.41
N GLY A 123 -10.64 12.23 3.65
CA GLY A 123 -9.23 12.04 3.28
C GLY A 123 -8.30 12.12 4.50
N ALA A 124 -8.47 13.14 5.36
CA ALA A 124 -7.66 13.29 6.57
C ALA A 124 -7.86 12.12 7.54
N ARG A 125 -9.10 11.63 7.67
CA ARG A 125 -9.41 10.44 8.46
C ARG A 125 -8.73 9.19 7.90
N ALA A 126 -8.83 8.95 6.60
CA ALA A 126 -8.21 7.81 5.95
C ALA A 126 -6.67 7.85 6.10
N GLU A 127 -6.08 9.04 5.98
CA GLU A 127 -4.65 9.25 6.23
C GLU A 127 -4.28 8.99 7.70
N ALA A 128 -5.11 9.43 8.66
CA ALA A 128 -4.89 9.17 10.09
C ALA A 128 -4.91 7.67 10.40
N ASP A 129 -5.92 6.95 9.89
CA ASP A 129 -6.03 5.50 10.04
C ASP A 129 -4.79 4.78 9.48
N ALA A 130 -4.32 5.19 8.30
CA ALA A 130 -3.15 4.61 7.65
C ALA A 130 -1.84 4.86 8.42
N ARG A 131 -1.71 5.98 9.14
CA ARG A 131 -0.51 6.31 9.94
C ARG A 131 -0.20 5.30 11.03
N VAL A 132 -1.22 4.59 11.51
CA VAL A 132 -1.11 3.51 12.49
C VAL A 132 -1.52 2.17 11.89
N MET A 133 -1.60 2.08 10.55
CA MET A 133 -2.03 0.89 9.81
C MET A 133 -3.39 0.34 10.31
N GLY A 134 -4.25 1.20 10.86
CA GLY A 134 -5.53 0.81 11.47
C GLY A 134 -5.40 -0.06 12.72
N LEU A 135 -4.21 -0.20 13.29
CA LEU A 135 -3.95 -1.00 14.48
C LEU A 135 -4.36 -0.26 15.75
N ARG A 136 -4.95 -0.97 16.70
CA ARG A 136 -5.15 -0.47 18.07
C ARG A 136 -3.84 -0.38 18.82
N ALA A 137 -3.79 0.49 19.82
CA ALA A 137 -2.65 0.61 20.71
C ALA A 137 -2.40 -0.73 21.42
N HIS A 138 -1.12 -1.13 21.44
CA HIS A 138 -0.65 -2.35 22.09
C HIS A 138 0.76 -2.07 22.63
N ALA A 139 0.83 -1.62 23.88
CA ALA A 139 2.11 -1.30 24.52
C ALA A 139 3.00 -2.55 24.60
N GLY A 140 4.22 -2.45 24.09
CA GLY A 140 5.17 -3.57 24.02
C GLY A 140 4.85 -4.63 22.96
N GLY A 141 3.79 -4.47 22.18
CA GLY A 141 3.49 -5.38 21.07
C GLY A 141 4.58 -5.38 20.00
N HIS A 142 4.91 -6.54 19.45
CA HIS A 142 5.92 -6.71 18.42
C HIS A 142 5.30 -6.53 17.03
N LEU A 143 5.75 -5.53 16.28
CA LEU A 143 5.28 -5.22 14.93
C LEU A 143 6.40 -5.45 13.92
N LEU A 144 6.07 -6.12 12.82
CA LEU A 144 6.90 -6.22 11.62
C LEU A 144 6.28 -5.42 10.48
N GLU A 145 7.02 -4.46 9.90
CA GLU A 145 6.65 -3.82 8.64
C GLU A 145 7.47 -4.41 7.50
N VAL A 146 6.78 -4.92 6.47
CA VAL A 146 7.43 -5.40 5.24
C VAL A 146 7.25 -4.35 4.14
N GLY A 147 8.36 -3.97 3.50
CA GLY A 147 8.40 -2.88 2.52
C GLY A 147 8.28 -1.50 3.19
N PHE A 148 9.12 -1.22 4.18
CA PHE A 148 8.99 -0.01 5.00
C PHE A 148 9.44 1.30 4.30
N GLY A 149 10.16 1.22 3.16
CA GLY A 149 10.60 2.38 2.38
C GLY A 149 11.31 3.43 3.23
N SER A 150 10.67 4.59 3.45
CA SER A 150 11.24 5.68 4.27
C SER A 150 11.19 5.44 5.79
N ALA A 151 10.73 4.28 6.25
CA ALA A 151 10.58 3.89 7.65
C ALA A 151 9.72 4.84 8.52
N GLN A 152 8.83 5.62 7.90
CA GLN A 152 7.96 6.53 8.64
C GLN A 152 6.97 5.79 9.54
N THR A 153 6.39 4.69 9.07
CA THR A 153 5.44 3.88 9.86
C THR A 153 6.16 3.26 11.04
N LEU A 154 7.35 2.67 10.83
CA LEU A 154 8.17 2.13 11.92
C LEU A 154 8.41 3.16 13.01
N ARG A 155 8.91 4.37 12.65
CA ARG A 155 9.16 5.46 13.63
C ARG A 155 7.88 5.87 14.37
N ARG A 156 6.76 5.99 13.65
CA ARG A 156 5.47 6.37 14.24
C ARG A 156 4.96 5.32 15.21
N MET A 157 5.08 4.04 14.87
CA MET A 157 4.63 2.94 15.71
C MET A 157 5.55 2.77 16.94
N GLN A 158 6.87 2.92 16.76
CA GLN A 158 7.84 2.92 17.85
C GLN A 158 7.55 4.04 18.87
N ALA A 159 7.31 5.26 18.38
CA ALA A 159 6.94 6.40 19.24
C ALA A 159 5.59 6.20 19.97
N ARG A 160 4.79 5.22 19.56
CA ARG A 160 3.50 4.85 20.15
C ARG A 160 3.55 3.56 20.99
N GLY A 161 4.77 3.12 21.33
CA GLY A 161 5.00 2.01 22.26
C GLY A 161 5.08 0.62 21.65
N TRP A 162 5.11 0.49 20.32
CA TRP A 162 5.37 -0.80 19.67
C TRP A 162 6.87 -1.11 19.63
N ALA A 163 7.24 -2.38 19.83
CA ALA A 163 8.56 -2.90 19.49
C ALA A 163 8.57 -3.23 17.99
N VAL A 164 9.27 -2.41 17.20
CA VAL A 164 9.19 -2.47 15.73
C VAL A 164 10.39 -3.16 15.09
N GLN A 165 10.14 -3.90 14.02
CA GLN A 165 11.16 -4.39 13.09
C GLN A 165 10.69 -4.15 11.66
N GLY A 166 11.65 -4.01 10.72
CA GLY A 166 11.35 -3.80 9.31
C GLY A 166 12.13 -4.72 8.38
N VAL A 167 11.53 -5.06 7.24
CA VAL A 167 12.19 -5.76 6.13
C VAL A 167 12.01 -4.94 4.87
N GLU A 168 13.09 -4.71 4.10
CA GLU A 168 13.08 -3.89 2.89
C GLU A 168 14.10 -4.41 1.87
N PHE A 169 13.78 -4.30 0.57
CA PHE A 169 14.70 -4.71 -0.51
C PHE A 169 15.71 -3.64 -0.88
N ASP A 170 15.40 -2.37 -0.64
CA ASP A 170 16.29 -1.25 -0.95
C ASP A 170 17.38 -1.11 0.11
N PRO A 171 18.67 -1.38 -0.23
CA PRO A 171 19.77 -1.26 0.72
C PRO A 171 19.98 0.17 1.22
N VAL A 172 19.60 1.20 0.43
CA VAL A 172 19.72 2.60 0.86
C VAL A 172 18.67 2.90 1.95
N ALA A 173 17.43 2.44 1.78
CA ALA A 173 16.39 2.57 2.78
C ALA A 173 16.76 1.84 4.07
N VAL A 174 17.30 0.61 3.97
CA VAL A 174 17.78 -0.17 5.13
C VAL A 174 18.89 0.57 5.88
N ASN A 175 19.92 1.05 5.17
CA ASN A 175 21.03 1.77 5.79
C ASN A 175 20.55 3.05 6.50
N ASN A 176 19.67 3.83 5.89
CA ASN A 176 19.11 5.06 6.48
C ASN A 176 18.27 4.77 7.73
N ALA A 177 17.48 3.70 7.71
CA ALA A 177 16.65 3.29 8.83
C ALA A 177 17.52 2.76 9.98
N ALA A 178 18.52 1.92 9.71
CA ALA A 178 19.48 1.42 10.70
C ALA A 178 20.28 2.55 11.35
N ALA A 179 20.77 3.51 10.57
CA ALA A 179 21.45 4.70 11.09
C ALA A 179 20.58 5.55 12.04
N SER A 180 19.26 5.46 11.92
CA SER A 180 18.31 6.11 12.84
C SER A 180 17.91 5.24 14.05
N GLY A 181 18.60 4.11 14.29
CA GLY A 181 18.39 3.24 15.46
C GLY A 181 17.23 2.26 15.33
N LEU A 182 16.70 2.03 14.12
CA LEU A 182 15.65 1.03 13.89
C LEU A 182 16.26 -0.35 13.63
N THR A 183 15.60 -1.39 14.12
CA THR A 183 15.95 -2.79 13.80
C THR A 183 15.35 -3.15 12.46
N VAL A 184 16.20 -3.23 11.44
CA VAL A 184 15.77 -3.48 10.05
C VAL A 184 16.64 -4.52 9.36
N HIS A 185 16.10 -5.17 8.34
CA HIS A 185 16.70 -6.28 7.62
C HIS A 185 16.58 -6.06 6.11
N LEU A 186 17.61 -6.43 5.37
CA LEU A 186 17.62 -6.37 3.90
C LEU A 186 17.07 -7.67 3.29
N GLY A 187 16.20 -7.57 2.31
CA GLY A 187 15.69 -8.69 1.51
C GLY A 187 14.20 -8.94 1.68
N ASP A 188 13.73 -10.18 1.45
CA ASP A 188 12.34 -10.58 1.66
C ASP A 188 12.12 -11.18 3.06
N ILE A 189 10.85 -11.25 3.47
CA ILE A 189 10.48 -11.75 4.80
C ILE A 189 10.88 -13.21 5.00
N ALA A 190 10.79 -14.06 3.97
CA ALA A 190 11.13 -15.47 4.07
C ALA A 190 12.64 -15.68 4.25
N ALA A 191 13.46 -14.84 3.63
CA ALA A 191 14.93 -14.91 3.75
C ALA A 191 15.43 -14.56 5.16
N GLN A 192 14.63 -13.87 5.97
CA GLN A 192 15.03 -13.46 7.32
C GLN A 192 15.00 -14.61 8.34
N ASN A 193 14.34 -15.72 8.01
CA ASN A 193 14.22 -16.88 8.91
C ASN A 193 13.73 -16.50 10.31
N PHE A 194 12.78 -15.56 10.40
CA PHE A 194 12.16 -15.22 11.68
C PHE A 194 11.54 -16.45 12.33
N ALA A 195 11.62 -16.54 13.67
CA ALA A 195 10.96 -17.60 14.41
C ALA A 195 9.44 -17.55 14.20
N ASP A 196 8.79 -18.72 14.25
CA ASP A 196 7.34 -18.82 14.24
C ASP A 196 6.73 -18.06 15.43
N ARG A 197 5.53 -17.53 15.24
CA ARG A 197 4.75 -16.92 16.32
C ARG A 197 5.49 -15.80 17.07
N ARG A 198 6.22 -14.96 16.33
CA ARG A 198 7.08 -13.89 16.89
C ARG A 198 6.36 -12.56 17.04
N PHE A 199 5.51 -12.18 16.09
CA PHE A 199 4.94 -10.85 15.98
C PHE A 199 3.46 -10.82 16.35
N ASP A 200 3.02 -9.73 16.99
CA ASP A 200 1.62 -9.45 17.29
C ASP A 200 0.93 -8.83 16.07
N ALA A 201 1.67 -8.10 15.24
CA ALA A 201 1.19 -7.54 14.00
C ALA A 201 2.24 -7.62 12.87
N VAL A 202 1.79 -7.93 11.64
CA VAL A 202 2.55 -7.77 10.40
C VAL A 202 1.82 -6.78 9.54
N VAL A 203 2.53 -5.75 9.05
CA VAL A 203 1.95 -4.71 8.21
C VAL A 203 2.72 -4.55 6.91
N SER A 204 2.02 -4.22 5.83
CA SER A 204 2.61 -3.88 4.54
C SER A 204 1.76 -2.83 3.82
N SER A 205 2.41 -1.89 3.15
CA SER A 205 1.72 -0.86 2.37
C SER A 205 2.36 -0.75 1.00
N HIS A 206 1.58 -1.04 -0.05
CA HIS A 206 2.06 -1.08 -1.42
C HIS A 206 3.25 -2.04 -1.62
N VAL A 207 3.04 -3.30 -1.26
CA VAL A 207 4.02 -4.39 -1.40
C VAL A 207 3.45 -5.57 -2.19
N LEU A 208 2.22 -6.00 -1.86
CA LEU A 208 1.60 -7.20 -2.45
C LEU A 208 1.51 -7.16 -3.97
N GLU A 209 1.24 -5.98 -4.53
CA GLU A 209 1.15 -5.74 -5.96
C GLU A 209 2.48 -5.93 -6.72
N HIS A 210 3.60 -5.88 -5.99
CA HIS A 210 4.95 -6.02 -6.54
C HIS A 210 5.51 -7.44 -6.41
N LEU A 211 4.85 -8.31 -5.64
CA LEU A 211 5.37 -9.63 -5.33
C LEU A 211 5.04 -10.65 -6.42
N PRO A 212 6.04 -11.44 -6.90
CA PRO A 212 5.78 -12.55 -7.81
C PRO A 212 4.95 -13.67 -7.17
N ASP A 213 5.06 -13.86 -5.84
CA ASP A 213 4.34 -14.87 -5.07
C ASP A 213 3.62 -14.24 -3.85
N PRO A 214 2.46 -13.61 -4.06
CA PRO A 214 1.69 -13.01 -2.96
C PRO A 214 1.12 -14.06 -1.99
N GLU A 215 0.87 -15.30 -2.47
CA GLU A 215 0.41 -16.39 -1.61
C GLU A 215 1.52 -16.85 -0.65
N GLY A 216 2.75 -17.02 -1.15
CA GLY A 216 3.92 -17.34 -0.33
C GLY A 216 4.18 -16.27 0.72
N PHE A 217 4.04 -15.00 0.34
CA PHE A 217 4.14 -13.88 1.28
C PHE A 217 3.09 -13.96 2.39
N MET A 218 1.83 -14.23 2.07
CA MET A 218 0.77 -14.35 3.06
C MET A 218 0.97 -15.56 3.98
N ARG A 219 1.47 -16.70 3.45
CA ARG A 219 1.84 -17.87 4.28
C ARG A 219 2.97 -17.54 5.24
N GLU A 220 3.96 -16.78 4.81
CA GLU A 220 5.07 -16.36 5.67
C GLU A 220 4.60 -15.38 6.75
N CYS A 221 3.75 -14.40 6.40
CA CYS A 221 3.10 -13.54 7.39
C CYS A 221 2.32 -14.34 8.43
N PHE A 222 1.59 -15.37 7.97
CA PHE A 222 0.85 -16.27 8.88
C PHE A 222 1.78 -17.03 9.82
N ARG A 223 2.89 -17.56 9.31
CA ARG A 223 3.86 -18.33 10.09
C ARG A 223 4.45 -17.49 11.22
N VAL A 224 4.91 -16.27 10.92
CA VAL A 224 5.60 -15.42 11.89
C VAL A 224 4.68 -14.71 12.88
N LEU A 225 3.36 -14.63 12.60
CA LEU A 225 2.38 -14.07 13.51
C LEU A 225 2.11 -15.03 14.68
N LYS A 226 1.95 -14.47 15.87
CA LYS A 226 1.40 -15.18 17.06
C LYS A 226 -0.04 -15.62 16.81
N PRO A 227 -0.57 -16.64 17.50
CA PRO A 227 -2.01 -16.87 17.60
C PRO A 227 -2.74 -15.58 18.02
N GLY A 228 -3.89 -15.27 17.40
CA GLY A 228 -4.60 -13.99 17.57
C GLY A 228 -3.96 -12.78 16.90
N GLY A 229 -2.71 -12.90 16.40
CA GLY A 229 -1.98 -11.83 15.70
C GLY A 229 -2.68 -11.36 14.42
N ILE A 230 -2.40 -10.15 13.99
CA ILE A 230 -3.09 -9.48 12.88
C ILE A 230 -2.15 -9.17 11.72
N VAL A 231 -2.60 -9.43 10.51
CA VAL A 231 -1.99 -8.89 9.28
C VAL A 231 -2.81 -7.71 8.78
N VAL A 232 -2.13 -6.63 8.34
CA VAL A 232 -2.74 -5.48 7.66
C VAL A 232 -1.99 -5.18 6.38
N ALA A 233 -2.70 -5.11 5.26
CA ALA A 233 -2.10 -4.79 3.96
C ALA A 233 -2.90 -3.70 3.23
N TYR A 234 -2.19 -2.74 2.65
CA TYR A 234 -2.71 -1.74 1.74
C TYR A 234 -2.19 -2.04 0.33
N THR A 235 -3.07 -2.01 -0.68
CA THR A 235 -2.72 -2.23 -2.09
C THR A 235 -3.73 -1.52 -3.00
N PRO A 236 -3.39 -1.14 -4.26
CA PRO A 236 -4.33 -0.54 -5.19
C PRO A 236 -5.54 -1.43 -5.48
N ASN A 237 -6.69 -0.81 -5.68
CA ASN A 237 -7.95 -1.50 -5.95
C ASN A 237 -8.29 -1.52 -7.44
N SER A 238 -8.23 -2.68 -8.10
CA SER A 238 -8.59 -2.82 -9.51
C SER A 238 -10.04 -2.46 -9.85
N ARG A 239 -10.94 -2.39 -8.84
CA ARG A 239 -12.34 -1.98 -9.01
C ARG A 239 -12.59 -0.51 -8.63
N SER A 240 -11.53 0.28 -8.41
CA SER A 240 -11.64 1.67 -7.98
C SER A 240 -12.39 2.56 -8.95
N PHE A 241 -12.88 3.68 -8.43
CA PHE A 241 -13.48 4.76 -9.21
C PHE A 241 -12.49 5.31 -10.25
N GLY A 242 -11.23 5.54 -9.82
CA GLY A 242 -10.18 6.03 -10.71
C GLY A 242 -9.88 5.06 -11.85
N HIS A 243 -9.80 3.75 -11.60
CA HIS A 243 -9.59 2.78 -12.67
C HIS A 243 -10.74 2.78 -13.69
N LYS A 244 -12.00 2.91 -13.23
CA LYS A 244 -13.15 2.98 -14.14
C LYS A 244 -13.14 4.21 -15.03
N ILE A 245 -12.65 5.36 -14.54
CA ILE A 245 -12.62 6.62 -15.30
C ILE A 245 -11.39 6.72 -16.20
N PHE A 246 -10.21 6.38 -15.69
CA PHE A 246 -8.95 6.62 -16.37
C PHE A 246 -8.45 5.42 -17.17
N GLY A 247 -9.02 4.22 -16.96
CA GLY A 247 -8.66 3.01 -17.69
C GLY A 247 -7.15 2.76 -17.69
N PRO A 248 -6.50 2.67 -18.87
CA PRO A 248 -5.05 2.42 -18.98
C PRO A 248 -4.17 3.57 -18.43
N ASN A 249 -4.75 4.73 -18.13
CA ASN A 249 -4.06 5.87 -17.52
C ASN A 249 -4.20 5.90 -15.99
N TRP A 250 -4.89 4.94 -15.38
CA TRP A 250 -4.99 4.87 -13.94
C TRP A 250 -3.63 4.59 -13.30
N ARG A 251 -3.22 5.45 -12.36
CA ARG A 251 -1.92 5.38 -11.70
C ARG A 251 -1.69 4.06 -10.95
N GLY A 252 -2.76 3.43 -10.48
CA GLY A 252 -2.70 2.15 -9.77
C GLY A 252 -2.27 0.95 -10.63
N LEU A 253 -2.17 1.08 -11.97
CA LEU A 253 -1.61 0.04 -12.83
C LEU A 253 -0.08 -0.01 -12.81
N GLU A 254 0.58 1.11 -12.74
CA GLU A 254 2.05 1.32 -12.67
C GLU A 254 2.93 0.24 -13.33
N PRO A 255 2.72 -0.07 -14.63
CA PRO A 255 3.54 -1.06 -15.30
C PRO A 255 4.99 -0.57 -15.46
N PRO A 256 6.00 -1.43 -15.29
CA PRO A 256 5.92 -2.86 -14.98
C PRO A 256 6.06 -3.21 -13.49
N ARG A 257 6.00 -2.23 -12.57
CA ARG A 257 6.22 -2.44 -11.13
C ARG A 257 5.07 -3.17 -10.46
N HIS A 258 3.81 -2.78 -10.75
CA HIS A 258 2.65 -3.51 -10.28
C HIS A 258 2.43 -4.74 -11.17
N ILE A 259 2.96 -5.87 -10.74
CA ILE A 259 2.82 -7.14 -11.47
C ILE A 259 1.48 -7.82 -11.20
N HIS A 260 0.81 -7.45 -10.10
CA HIS A 260 -0.56 -7.83 -9.78
C HIS A 260 -1.38 -6.59 -9.37
N VAL A 261 -2.67 -6.53 -9.74
CA VAL A 261 -3.60 -5.52 -9.23
C VAL A 261 -4.84 -6.21 -8.71
N PHE A 262 -5.00 -6.16 -7.40
CA PHE A 262 -6.02 -6.92 -6.66
C PHE A 262 -7.38 -6.22 -6.67
N ASN A 263 -8.41 -6.99 -6.39
CA ASN A 263 -9.70 -6.55 -5.88
C ASN A 263 -9.97 -7.21 -4.52
N SER A 264 -11.04 -6.82 -3.84
CA SER A 264 -11.37 -7.36 -2.52
C SER A 264 -11.52 -8.87 -2.50
N ASP A 265 -12.14 -9.46 -3.53
CA ASP A 265 -12.48 -10.89 -3.55
C ASP A 265 -11.23 -11.76 -3.68
N ASN A 266 -10.36 -11.43 -4.65
CA ASN A 266 -9.14 -12.22 -4.85
C ASN A 266 -8.11 -11.98 -3.76
N LEU A 267 -8.05 -10.79 -3.16
CA LEU A 267 -7.17 -10.51 -2.02
C LEU A 267 -7.62 -11.28 -0.77
N MET A 268 -8.94 -11.35 -0.50
CA MET A 268 -9.50 -12.19 0.58
C MET A 268 -9.27 -13.68 0.31
N SER A 269 -9.38 -14.14 -0.95
CA SER A 269 -9.11 -15.52 -1.32
C SER A 269 -7.68 -15.94 -1.03
N VAL A 270 -6.69 -15.13 -1.44
CA VAL A 270 -5.26 -15.37 -1.16
C VAL A 270 -5.00 -15.43 0.36
N THR A 271 -5.64 -14.52 1.09
CA THR A 271 -5.49 -14.44 2.55
C THR A 271 -6.09 -15.66 3.25
N GLY A 272 -7.29 -16.10 2.82
CA GLY A 272 -7.94 -17.30 3.35
C GLY A 272 -7.16 -18.57 3.07
N ALA A 273 -6.60 -18.69 1.85
CA ALA A 273 -5.75 -19.83 1.46
C ALA A 273 -4.46 -19.93 2.31
N ALA A 274 -3.99 -18.84 2.89
CA ALA A 274 -2.87 -18.83 3.83
C ALA A 274 -3.26 -19.26 5.27
N GLY A 275 -4.54 -19.50 5.56
CA GLY A 275 -5.03 -19.97 6.86
C GLY A 275 -5.58 -18.88 7.78
N PHE A 276 -5.63 -17.64 7.33
CA PHE A 276 -6.20 -16.53 8.14
C PHE A 276 -7.71 -16.66 8.31
N SER A 277 -8.20 -16.16 9.44
CA SER A 277 -9.61 -16.01 9.79
C SER A 277 -9.99 -14.54 10.00
N ASN A 278 -11.28 -14.25 10.21
CA ASN A 278 -11.79 -12.90 10.43
C ASN A 278 -11.27 -11.90 9.37
N ILE A 279 -11.29 -12.35 8.10
CA ILE A 279 -10.78 -11.60 6.97
C ILE A 279 -11.78 -10.49 6.64
N CYS A 280 -11.30 -9.24 6.67
CA CYS A 280 -12.06 -8.06 6.28
C CYS A 280 -11.24 -7.28 5.25
N CYS A 281 -11.82 -7.06 4.08
CA CYS A 281 -11.22 -6.20 3.05
C CYS A 281 -12.19 -5.06 2.77
N ARG A 282 -11.75 -3.84 3.04
CA ARG A 282 -12.51 -2.60 2.78
C ARG A 282 -11.71 -1.69 1.87
N THR A 283 -12.37 -0.73 1.25
CA THR A 283 -11.69 0.30 0.47
C THR A 283 -11.49 1.57 1.29
N THR A 284 -10.51 2.38 0.88
CA THR A 284 -10.25 3.69 1.47
C THR A 284 -10.21 4.78 0.41
N VAL A 285 -10.58 5.99 0.82
CA VAL A 285 -10.52 7.21 -0.01
C VAL A 285 -9.17 7.91 0.05
N ARG A 286 -8.16 7.26 0.63
CA ARG A 286 -6.80 7.82 0.77
C ARG A 286 -6.12 8.11 -0.58
N GLY A 287 -6.61 7.58 -1.67
CA GLY A 287 -6.00 7.64 -3.01
C GLY A 287 -6.15 8.97 -3.78
N GLY A 288 -6.34 10.14 -3.14
CA GLY A 288 -6.42 11.42 -3.85
C GLY A 288 -5.22 11.70 -4.76
N ALA A 289 -4.02 11.36 -4.30
CA ALA A 289 -2.80 11.44 -5.09
C ALA A 289 -2.81 10.48 -6.30
N ILE A 290 -3.41 9.29 -6.17
CA ILE A 290 -3.58 8.33 -7.26
C ILE A 290 -4.49 8.93 -8.35
N LEU A 291 -5.62 9.52 -7.95
CA LEU A 291 -6.56 10.16 -8.89
C LEU A 291 -5.93 11.36 -9.60
N ALA A 292 -5.24 12.24 -8.86
CA ALA A 292 -4.56 13.40 -9.43
C ALA A 292 -3.45 12.98 -10.41
N ALA A 293 -2.65 11.97 -10.08
CA ALA A 293 -1.65 11.41 -10.97
C ALA A 293 -2.27 10.73 -12.21
N SER A 294 -3.42 10.05 -12.05
CA SER A 294 -4.16 9.43 -13.16
C SER A 294 -4.69 10.48 -14.14
N TRP A 295 -5.26 11.55 -13.60
CA TRP A 295 -5.68 12.68 -14.41
C TRP A 295 -4.51 13.26 -15.21
N TYR A 296 -3.37 13.50 -14.56
CA TYR A 296 -2.15 13.97 -15.21
C TYR A 296 -1.68 13.03 -16.33
N LEU A 297 -1.61 11.71 -16.07
CA LEU A 297 -1.25 10.70 -17.07
C LEU A 297 -2.21 10.72 -18.27
N SER A 298 -3.50 10.99 -18.06
CA SER A 298 -4.48 11.10 -19.13
C SER A 298 -4.27 12.35 -20.01
N GLN A 299 -3.70 13.44 -19.45
CA GLN A 299 -3.39 14.66 -20.20
C GLN A 299 -2.11 14.50 -21.04
N ILE A 300 -1.06 13.88 -20.49
CA ILE A 300 0.17 13.57 -21.24
C ILE A 300 -0.15 12.69 -22.46
N SER A 301 -1.05 11.76 -22.33
CA SER A 301 -1.51 10.91 -23.43
C SER A 301 -2.16 11.71 -24.58
N LYS A 302 -2.69 12.91 -24.29
CA LYS A 302 -3.36 13.79 -25.26
C LYS A 302 -2.46 14.89 -25.83
N SER A 303 -1.38 15.24 -25.12
CA SER A 303 -0.48 16.34 -25.52
C SER A 303 0.95 16.06 -25.04
N GLN A 304 1.90 16.07 -25.99
CA GLN A 304 3.33 15.84 -25.69
C GLN A 304 4.04 17.02 -24.98
N ASN A 305 3.36 18.15 -24.76
CA ASN A 305 3.97 19.39 -24.28
C ASN A 305 3.51 19.83 -22.87
N LEU A 306 2.95 18.95 -22.06
CA LEU A 306 2.52 19.34 -20.72
C LEU A 306 3.70 19.29 -19.75
N LEU A 307 4.20 20.46 -19.33
CA LEU A 307 5.18 20.60 -18.26
C LEU A 307 4.63 19.98 -16.97
N LEU A 308 5.43 19.19 -16.30
CA LEU A 308 5.17 18.58 -14.96
C LEU A 308 4.83 19.68 -13.94
N THR A 309 3.58 20.13 -13.90
CA THR A 309 3.10 20.97 -12.81
C THR A 309 2.79 20.06 -11.62
N LYS A 310 3.36 20.39 -10.46
CA LYS A 310 3.00 19.75 -9.19
C LYS A 310 1.48 19.72 -9.10
N SER A 311 0.91 18.54 -8.90
CA SER A 311 -0.52 18.36 -8.62
C SER A 311 -0.93 19.39 -7.57
N SER A 312 -1.91 20.23 -7.88
CA SER A 312 -2.33 21.24 -6.92
C SER A 312 -3.04 20.54 -5.75
N ARG A 313 -2.77 20.96 -4.51
CA ARG A 313 -3.47 20.43 -3.32
C ARG A 313 -4.99 20.50 -3.47
N ILE A 314 -5.50 21.50 -4.17
CA ILE A 314 -6.92 21.66 -4.49
C ILE A 314 -7.43 20.47 -5.31
N LEU A 315 -6.65 20.01 -6.29
CA LEU A 315 -7.04 18.86 -7.12
C LEU A 315 -7.05 17.56 -6.31
N GLU A 316 -6.07 17.36 -5.43
CA GLU A 316 -6.01 16.21 -4.52
C GLU A 316 -7.19 16.22 -3.55
N GLU A 317 -7.52 17.35 -2.95
CA GLU A 317 -8.68 17.50 -2.06
C GLU A 317 -10.00 17.24 -2.79
N ALA A 318 -10.19 17.83 -3.97
CA ALA A 318 -11.38 17.55 -4.78
C ALA A 318 -11.49 16.06 -5.13
N ALA A 319 -10.37 15.40 -5.46
CA ALA A 319 -10.31 13.98 -5.74
C ALA A 319 -10.69 13.13 -4.52
N HIS A 320 -10.29 13.51 -3.30
CA HIS A 320 -10.72 12.84 -2.06
C HIS A 320 -12.24 12.88 -1.88
N TYR A 321 -12.88 14.05 -2.08
CA TYR A 321 -14.33 14.18 -1.94
C TYR A 321 -15.09 13.42 -3.04
N LEU A 322 -14.59 13.41 -4.28
CA LEU A 322 -15.18 12.64 -5.38
C LEU A 322 -15.10 11.13 -5.10
N SER A 323 -13.93 10.64 -4.67
CA SER A 323 -13.74 9.25 -4.27
C SER A 323 -14.65 8.87 -3.09
N TRP A 324 -14.76 9.77 -2.09
CA TRP A 324 -15.66 9.56 -0.95
C TRP A 324 -17.13 9.48 -1.37
N ALA A 325 -17.58 10.39 -2.23
CA ALA A 325 -18.94 10.36 -2.77
C ALA A 325 -19.19 9.06 -3.53
N ALA A 326 -18.27 8.64 -4.41
CA ALA A 326 -18.36 7.37 -5.11
C ALA A 326 -18.46 6.17 -4.14
N CYS A 327 -17.69 6.16 -3.06
CA CYS A 327 -17.73 5.12 -2.03
C CYS A 327 -19.04 5.10 -1.23
N LYS A 328 -19.78 6.23 -1.15
CA LYS A 328 -21.12 6.27 -0.54
C LYS A 328 -22.17 5.52 -1.38
N PHE A 329 -22.02 5.56 -2.70
CA PHE A 329 -22.89 4.80 -3.61
C PHE A 329 -22.50 3.31 -3.66
N ASN A 330 -21.19 3.03 -3.66
CA ASN A 330 -20.66 1.66 -3.66
C ASN A 330 -19.35 1.62 -2.89
N GLY A 331 -19.34 0.97 -1.72
CA GLY A 331 -18.19 0.86 -0.83
C GLY A 331 -16.94 0.24 -1.43
N ASN A 332 -17.05 -0.40 -2.61
CA ASN A 332 -15.93 -1.04 -3.31
C ASN A 332 -15.16 -0.09 -4.25
N LEU A 333 -15.51 1.18 -4.33
CA LEU A 333 -14.96 2.14 -5.30
C LEU A 333 -13.76 2.95 -4.80
N GLY A 334 -13.31 2.76 -3.56
CA GLY A 334 -12.12 3.44 -3.05
C GLY A 334 -10.86 3.02 -3.82
N GLU A 335 -9.86 3.91 -3.86
CA GLU A 335 -8.66 3.74 -4.68
C GLU A 335 -7.72 2.64 -4.16
N GLU A 336 -7.73 2.40 -2.86
CA GLU A 336 -6.92 1.37 -2.22
C GLU A 336 -7.80 0.36 -1.46
N LEU A 337 -7.36 -0.87 -1.41
CA LEU A 337 -7.84 -1.91 -0.51
C LEU A 337 -7.11 -1.83 0.81
N VAL A 338 -7.82 -2.04 1.90
CA VAL A 338 -7.28 -2.25 3.25
C VAL A 338 -7.73 -3.62 3.71
N LEU A 339 -6.82 -4.56 3.65
CA LEU A 339 -7.01 -5.91 4.17
C LEU A 339 -6.64 -5.94 5.65
N THR A 340 -7.47 -6.57 6.46
CA THR A 340 -7.15 -6.99 7.82
C THR A 340 -7.58 -8.43 8.02
N ALA A 341 -6.72 -9.26 8.61
CA ALA A 341 -7.06 -10.64 8.93
C ALA A 341 -6.32 -11.10 10.18
N ARG A 342 -6.84 -12.11 10.87
CA ARG A 342 -6.24 -12.64 12.08
C ARG A 342 -5.78 -14.08 11.90
N LYS A 343 -4.64 -14.41 12.49
CA LYS A 343 -4.26 -15.79 12.72
C LYS A 343 -5.19 -16.35 13.81
N PRO A 344 -5.86 -17.51 13.58
CA PRO A 344 -6.69 -18.14 14.60
C PRO A 344 -5.95 -18.29 15.93
N GLU A 345 -6.66 -18.11 17.04
CA GLU A 345 -6.16 -18.55 18.32
C GLU A 345 -6.15 -20.08 18.28
N THR A 346 -5.04 -20.72 18.62
CA THR A 346 -5.01 -22.18 18.75
C THR A 346 -6.00 -22.53 19.86
N THR A 347 -7.12 -23.14 19.49
CA THR A 347 -7.90 -23.92 20.47
C THR A 347 -6.99 -25.04 20.97
N GLU A 348 -6.64 -25.02 22.24
CA GLU A 348 -6.02 -26.14 22.93
C GLU A 348 -6.87 -27.41 22.79
#